data_867bf1592ad7c5c936cfbb375a6f034b
#
_entry.id   867bf1592ad7c5c936cfbb375a6f034b
#
_cell.length_a   1.000
_cell.length_b   1.000
_cell.length_c   1.000
_cell.angle_alpha   90.00
_cell.angle_beta   90.00
_cell.angle_gamma   90.00
#
_symmetry.space_group_name_H-M   'P 1'
#
loop_
_entity.id
_entity.type
_entity.pdbx_description
1 polymer ?
#
loop_
_entity_poly.entity_id
_entity_poly.type
_entity_poly.pdbx_seq_one_letter_code
_entity_poly.pdbx_strand_id
1 'polypeptide(L)'
;MLPDPYWGRNEYDCRWVSERDWVATRSLTHDGSAAELVVEGLDTGAEVRLNGVQVLSAANVHRRWRVDVTNALKAGENAVEITFRSPVREAAARAARMPFPVPYQEVNGPIPHANMLRKQQCD
;
A
#
# COMPACT_ATOMS: atom_id res chain seq x y z
N MET A 1 8.63 -12.17 14.74
CA MET A 1 9.52 -11.78 13.63
C MET A 1 9.22 -12.72 12.47
N LEU A 2 9.05 -12.20 11.24
CA LEU A 2 8.88 -13.06 10.06
C LEU A 2 10.20 -13.77 9.74
N PRO A 3 10.16 -15.05 9.29
CA PRO A 3 11.36 -15.70 8.80
C PRO A 3 11.88 -15.00 7.54
N ASP A 4 13.18 -15.13 7.28
CA ASP A 4 13.78 -14.63 6.04
C ASP A 4 13.16 -15.38 4.85
N PRO A 5 12.42 -14.71 3.94
CA PRO A 5 11.73 -15.37 2.83
C PRO A 5 12.69 -15.99 1.82
N TYR A 6 13.94 -15.54 1.77
CA TYR A 6 14.95 -16.07 0.85
C TYR A 6 15.70 -17.30 1.38
N TRP A 7 15.41 -17.73 2.60
CA TRP A 7 16.06 -18.89 3.21
C TRP A 7 15.21 -20.16 3.09
N GLY A 8 15.73 -21.17 2.40
CA GLY A 8 15.12 -22.49 2.29
C GLY A 8 13.76 -22.45 1.59
N ARG A 9 12.70 -22.80 2.31
CA ARG A 9 11.31 -22.79 1.83
C ARG A 9 10.42 -21.74 2.50
N ASN A 10 11.01 -20.80 3.20
CA ASN A 10 10.28 -19.78 3.94
C ASN A 10 9.39 -18.88 3.05
N GLU A 11 9.69 -18.79 1.76
CA GLU A 11 8.83 -18.10 0.79
C GLU A 11 7.40 -18.63 0.80
N TYR A 12 7.23 -19.95 0.96
CA TYR A 12 5.91 -20.59 1.04
C TYR A 12 5.21 -20.25 2.35
N ASP A 13 5.98 -20.21 3.44
CA ASP A 13 5.45 -19.89 4.77
C ASP A 13 5.14 -18.38 4.92
N CYS A 14 5.72 -17.53 4.07
CA CYS A 14 5.49 -16.07 4.08
C CYS A 14 4.40 -15.61 3.09
N ARG A 15 3.80 -16.48 2.28
CA ARG A 15 2.79 -16.12 1.28
C ARG A 15 1.60 -15.34 1.85
N TRP A 16 1.18 -15.69 3.05
CA TRP A 16 0.08 -15.03 3.74
C TRP A 16 0.29 -13.52 3.94
N VAL A 17 1.53 -13.05 3.91
CA VAL A 17 1.87 -11.62 4.06
C VAL A 17 1.22 -10.79 2.96
N SER A 18 1.23 -11.27 1.72
CA SER A 18 0.60 -10.59 0.59
C SER A 18 -0.93 -10.66 0.59
N GLU A 19 -1.51 -11.55 1.39
CA GLU A 19 -2.96 -11.75 1.50
C GLU A 19 -3.60 -10.86 2.58
N ARG A 20 -2.80 -10.12 3.34
CA ARG A 20 -3.25 -9.25 4.44
C ARG A 20 -3.09 -7.78 4.11
N ASP A 21 -3.97 -6.98 4.69
CA ASP A 21 -3.75 -5.53 4.78
C ASP A 21 -2.78 -5.28 5.94
N TRP A 22 -1.93 -4.28 5.75
CA TRP A 22 -0.95 -3.88 6.75
C TRP A 22 -1.15 -2.43 7.13
N VAL A 23 -1.00 -2.15 8.40
CA VAL A 23 -1.11 -0.78 8.92
C VAL A 23 0.21 -0.39 9.55
N ALA A 24 0.79 0.70 9.04
CA ALA A 24 1.95 1.35 9.64
C ALA A 24 1.48 2.61 10.37
N THR A 25 1.91 2.79 11.60
CA THR A 25 1.56 3.96 12.40
C THR A 25 2.81 4.65 12.93
N ARG A 26 2.76 5.97 13.00
CA ARG A 26 3.82 6.79 13.59
C ARG A 26 3.22 8.08 14.15
N SER A 27 3.81 8.60 15.23
CA SER A 27 3.58 9.99 15.64
C SER A 27 4.65 10.93 15.08
N LEU A 28 4.25 12.16 14.82
CA LEU A 28 5.13 13.27 14.47
C LEU A 28 4.71 14.52 15.22
N THR A 29 5.67 15.38 15.53
CA THR A 29 5.40 16.70 16.09
C THR A 29 5.41 17.74 14.99
N HIS A 30 4.43 18.62 15.00
CA HIS A 30 4.28 19.72 14.04
C HIS A 30 3.98 21.03 14.77
N ASP A 31 4.34 22.16 14.19
CA ASP A 31 4.14 23.49 14.79
C ASP A 31 2.76 24.11 14.47
N GLY A 32 1.97 23.44 13.63
CA GLY A 32 0.66 23.92 13.18
C GLY A 32 0.71 24.88 11.97
N SER A 33 1.90 25.07 11.37
CA SER A 33 2.05 25.86 10.16
C SER A 33 1.48 25.15 8.92
N ALA A 34 1.45 25.82 7.79
CA ALA A 34 1.06 25.21 6.52
C ALA A 34 2.02 24.08 6.14
N ALA A 35 1.47 22.95 5.70
CA ALA A 35 2.26 21.74 5.42
C ALA A 35 1.76 20.98 4.19
N GLU A 36 2.69 20.39 3.49
CA GLU A 36 2.42 19.51 2.36
C GLU A 36 2.99 18.11 2.64
N LEU A 37 2.14 17.09 2.45
CA LEU A 37 2.56 15.70 2.45
C LEU A 37 3.12 15.38 1.06
N VAL A 38 4.39 14.99 1.01
CA VAL A 38 5.05 14.50 -0.20
C VAL A 38 5.31 13.01 -0.06
N VAL A 39 4.81 12.23 -1.00
CA VAL A 39 4.99 10.78 -1.04
C VAL A 39 5.61 10.40 -2.38
N GLU A 40 6.81 9.85 -2.35
CA GLU A 40 7.58 9.47 -3.55
C GLU A 40 7.02 8.22 -4.23
N GLY A 41 6.35 7.34 -3.48
CA GLY A 41 5.67 6.16 -3.96
C GLY A 41 5.06 5.36 -2.83
N LEU A 42 3.94 4.69 -3.12
CA LEU A 42 3.28 3.73 -2.23
C LEU A 42 2.98 2.47 -3.02
N ASP A 43 3.47 1.33 -2.58
CA ASP A 43 3.26 0.04 -3.25
C ASP A 43 2.20 -0.80 -2.52
N THR A 44 1.00 -0.91 -3.08
CA THR A 44 0.47 -0.26 -4.29
C THR A 44 -0.85 0.42 -3.94
N GLY A 45 -1.83 -0.33 -3.45
CA GLY A 45 -3.07 0.21 -2.90
C GLY A 45 -2.85 0.68 -1.47
N ALA A 46 -2.92 1.98 -1.23
CA ALA A 46 -2.69 2.52 0.10
C ALA A 46 -3.59 3.71 0.43
N GLU A 47 -3.91 3.85 1.70
CA GLU A 47 -4.60 5.01 2.26
C GLU A 47 -3.72 5.65 3.33
N VAL A 48 -3.59 6.97 3.29
CA VAL A 48 -2.87 7.73 4.31
C VAL A 48 -3.87 8.54 5.11
N ARG A 49 -3.78 8.45 6.43
CA ARG A 49 -4.58 9.22 7.38
C ARG A 49 -3.69 10.03 8.31
N LEU A 50 -4.10 11.26 8.56
CA LEU A 50 -3.51 12.13 9.57
C LEU A 50 -4.59 12.43 10.61
N ASN A 51 -4.31 12.13 11.87
CA ASN A 51 -5.27 12.29 12.98
C ASN A 51 -6.65 11.66 12.69
N GLY A 52 -6.67 10.52 11.99
CA GLY A 52 -7.89 9.83 11.58
C GLY A 52 -8.55 10.36 10.29
N VAL A 53 -8.13 11.51 9.77
CA VAL A 53 -8.65 12.08 8.51
C VAL A 53 -7.90 11.49 7.32
N GLN A 54 -8.60 10.91 6.37
CA GLN A 54 -7.99 10.40 5.13
C GLN A 54 -7.56 11.58 4.25
N VAL A 55 -6.25 11.66 3.98
CA VAL A 55 -5.65 12.72 3.16
C VAL A 55 -5.19 12.24 1.80
N LEU A 56 -4.96 10.94 1.63
CA LEU A 56 -4.52 10.35 0.36
C LEU A 56 -5.08 8.95 0.18
N SER A 57 -5.48 8.62 -1.06
CA SER A 57 -5.71 7.26 -1.53
C SER A 57 -4.88 7.02 -2.79
N ALA A 58 -4.00 6.04 -2.75
CA ALA A 58 -3.06 5.71 -3.81
C ALA A 58 -3.33 4.31 -4.35
N ALA A 59 -3.08 4.12 -5.65
CA ALA A 59 -3.22 2.84 -6.34
C ALA A 59 -2.20 2.70 -7.50
N ASN A 60 -1.08 3.38 -7.39
CA ASN A 60 -0.03 3.40 -8.41
C ASN A 60 1.32 3.72 -7.76
N VAL A 61 2.23 2.74 -7.73
CA VAL A 61 3.56 2.90 -7.12
C VAL A 61 4.44 3.92 -7.85
N HIS A 62 4.25 4.08 -9.16
CA HIS A 62 5.09 4.95 -9.99
C HIS A 62 4.71 6.44 -9.90
N ARG A 63 3.73 6.76 -9.04
CA ARG A 63 3.24 8.13 -8.90
C ARG A 63 3.77 8.78 -7.64
N ARG A 64 4.35 9.98 -7.80
CA ARG A 64 4.59 10.91 -6.70
C ARG A 64 3.30 11.65 -6.38
N TRP A 65 3.01 11.81 -5.11
CA TRP A 65 1.84 12.51 -4.59
C TRP A 65 2.27 13.74 -3.81
N ARG A 66 1.54 14.81 -3.99
CA ARG A 66 1.69 16.05 -3.20
C ARG A 66 0.29 16.48 -2.76
N VAL A 67 0.08 16.60 -1.46
CA VAL A 67 -1.23 16.88 -0.88
C VAL A 67 -1.06 17.94 0.21
N ASP A 68 -1.83 19.02 0.11
CA ASP A 68 -1.94 19.99 1.20
C ASP A 68 -2.64 19.32 2.39
N VAL A 69 -1.95 19.25 3.52
CA VAL A 69 -2.44 18.63 4.75
C VAL A 69 -2.56 19.60 5.92
N THR A 70 -2.47 20.88 5.64
CA THR A 70 -2.53 21.95 6.64
C THR A 70 -3.71 21.77 7.59
N ASN A 71 -4.90 21.46 7.05
CA ASN A 71 -6.11 21.31 7.85
C ASN A 71 -6.23 19.94 8.58
N ALA A 72 -5.38 18.98 8.25
CA ALA A 72 -5.34 17.67 8.88
C ALA A 72 -4.32 17.59 10.02
N LEU A 73 -3.41 18.55 10.10
CA LEU A 73 -2.38 18.67 11.12
C LEU A 73 -2.77 19.70 12.18
N LYS A 74 -2.23 19.52 13.38
CA LYS A 74 -2.36 20.46 14.51
C LYS A 74 -0.99 20.74 15.12
N ALA A 75 -0.87 21.82 15.86
CA ALA A 75 0.30 22.06 16.68
C ALA A 75 0.42 20.96 17.74
N GLY A 76 1.64 20.49 17.94
CA GLY A 76 1.94 19.38 18.85
C GLY A 76 1.98 18.01 18.16
N GLU A 77 1.60 16.98 18.87
CA GLU A 77 1.67 15.61 18.41
C GLU A 77 0.53 15.27 17.45
N ASN A 78 0.87 14.62 16.33
CA ASN A 78 -0.04 14.15 15.30
C ASN A 78 0.19 12.68 15.02
N ALA A 79 -0.90 11.95 14.77
CA ALA A 79 -0.86 10.54 14.39
C ALA A 79 -0.87 10.40 12.86
N VAL A 80 0.07 9.62 12.34
CA VAL A 80 0.12 9.19 10.94
C VAL A 80 -0.21 7.73 10.88
N GLU A 81 -1.13 7.35 9.99
CA GLU A 81 -1.49 5.97 9.70
C GLU A 81 -1.44 5.75 8.19
N ILE A 82 -0.78 4.68 7.77
CA ILE A 82 -0.78 4.24 6.38
C ILE A 82 -1.30 2.81 6.35
N THR A 83 -2.43 2.60 5.69
CA THR A 83 -2.98 1.28 5.44
C THR A 83 -2.58 0.83 4.04
N PHE A 84 -1.81 -0.26 3.95
CA PHE A 84 -1.49 -0.96 2.71
C PHE A 84 -2.48 -2.09 2.49
N ARG A 85 -3.15 -2.08 1.36
CA ARG A 85 -4.11 -3.12 1.01
C ARG A 85 -3.42 -4.35 0.45
N SER A 86 -3.98 -5.52 0.72
CA SER A 86 -3.51 -6.78 0.15
C SER A 86 -3.45 -6.70 -1.39
N PRO A 87 -2.28 -6.85 -1.99
CA PRO A 87 -2.16 -6.86 -3.45
C PRO A 87 -2.91 -8.03 -4.08
N VAL A 88 -2.96 -9.17 -3.42
CA VAL A 88 -3.69 -10.36 -3.89
C VAL A 88 -5.18 -10.08 -3.99
N ARG A 89 -5.77 -9.55 -2.92
CA ARG A 89 -7.21 -9.25 -2.88
C ARG A 89 -7.58 -8.10 -3.80
N GLU A 90 -6.75 -7.08 -3.86
CA GLU A 90 -7.00 -5.92 -4.74
C GLU A 90 -6.93 -6.31 -6.22
N ALA A 91 -5.92 -7.10 -6.61
CA ALA A 91 -5.77 -7.60 -7.97
C ALA A 91 -6.97 -8.47 -8.39
N ALA A 92 -7.39 -9.39 -7.53
CA ALA A 92 -8.56 -10.24 -7.78
C ALA A 92 -9.85 -9.43 -7.91
N ALA A 93 -10.06 -8.44 -7.04
CA ALA A 93 -11.23 -7.57 -7.10
C ALA A 93 -11.28 -6.72 -8.38
N ARG A 94 -10.12 -6.29 -8.88
CA ARG A 94 -10.03 -5.56 -10.15
C ARG A 94 -10.30 -6.48 -11.35
N ALA A 95 -9.72 -7.68 -11.35
CA ALA A 95 -9.94 -8.68 -12.41
C ALA A 95 -11.42 -9.07 -12.51
N ALA A 96 -12.10 -9.26 -11.37
CA ALA A 96 -13.52 -9.60 -11.32
C ALA A 96 -14.46 -8.51 -11.89
N ARG A 97 -14.01 -7.27 -12.01
CA ARG A 97 -14.78 -6.16 -12.61
C ARG A 97 -14.60 -6.04 -14.12
N MET A 98 -13.67 -6.80 -14.70
CA MET A 98 -13.45 -6.78 -16.14
C MET A 98 -14.60 -7.51 -16.86
N PRO A 99 -15.02 -7.03 -18.04
CA PRO A 99 -16.09 -7.65 -18.82
C PRO A 99 -15.67 -8.97 -19.51
N PHE A 100 -14.43 -9.38 -19.33
CA PHE A 100 -13.84 -10.60 -19.89
C PHE A 100 -12.89 -11.24 -18.87
N PRO A 101 -12.63 -12.56 -18.95
CA PRO A 101 -11.65 -13.22 -18.10
C PRO A 101 -10.25 -12.62 -18.31
N VAL A 102 -9.63 -12.17 -17.24
CA VAL A 102 -8.26 -11.63 -17.30
C VAL A 102 -7.28 -12.81 -17.28
N PRO A 103 -6.46 -12.99 -18.32
CA PRO A 103 -5.46 -14.04 -18.33
C PRO A 103 -4.37 -13.75 -17.30
N TYR A 104 -3.88 -14.79 -16.65
CA TYR A 104 -2.75 -14.72 -15.74
C TYR A 104 -1.88 -15.97 -15.86
N GLN A 105 -0.63 -15.85 -15.46
CA GLN A 105 0.28 -16.98 -15.37
C GLN A 105 0.62 -17.25 -13.90
N GLU A 106 0.55 -18.50 -13.52
CA GLU A 106 1.03 -18.97 -12.22
C GLU A 106 2.53 -19.33 -12.31
N VAL A 107 3.34 -18.42 -12.83
CA VAL A 107 4.78 -18.61 -12.84
C VAL A 107 5.36 -18.07 -11.54
N ASN A 108 5.99 -18.92 -10.77
CA ASN A 108 6.71 -18.61 -9.52
C ASN A 108 5.85 -18.05 -8.36
N GLY A 109 4.57 -18.30 -8.35
CA GLY A 109 3.78 -18.07 -7.15
C GLY A 109 2.63 -17.12 -7.30
N PRO A 110 2.27 -16.47 -6.28
CA PRO A 110 0.96 -16.50 -5.70
C PRO A 110 0.11 -15.26 -5.91
N ILE A 111 0.42 -14.34 -6.81
CA ILE A 111 -0.46 -13.19 -7.06
C ILE A 111 -1.10 -13.35 -8.44
N PRO A 112 -2.17 -14.17 -8.57
CA PRO A 112 -2.94 -14.17 -9.79
C PRO A 112 -3.42 -12.74 -10.08
N HIS A 113 -3.41 -12.37 -11.34
CA HIS A 113 -3.82 -11.04 -11.78
C HIS A 113 -2.93 -9.87 -11.30
N ALA A 114 -1.66 -10.09 -10.98
CA ALA A 114 -0.72 -9.01 -10.62
C ALA A 114 -0.67 -7.90 -11.69
N ASN A 115 -0.93 -8.23 -12.96
CA ASN A 115 -1.07 -7.31 -14.08
C ASN A 115 -2.21 -6.28 -13.91
N MET A 116 -3.14 -6.49 -12.98
CA MET A 116 -4.19 -5.54 -12.64
C MET A 116 -3.73 -4.44 -11.68
N LEU A 117 -2.52 -4.54 -11.16
CA LEU A 117 -1.93 -3.55 -10.26
C LEU A 117 -0.88 -2.72 -10.98
N ARG A 118 -0.83 -1.42 -10.68
CA ARG A 118 0.23 -0.52 -11.16
C ARG A 118 1.38 -0.51 -10.16
N LYS A 119 2.13 -1.60 -10.16
CA LYS A 119 3.27 -1.81 -9.28
C LYS A 119 4.48 -2.28 -10.07
N GLN A 120 5.66 -2.11 -9.49
CA GLN A 120 6.85 -2.73 -10.03
C GLN A 120 6.70 -4.25 -9.92
N GLN A 121 7.00 -4.97 -10.99
CA GLN A 121 7.16 -6.41 -10.90
C GLN A 121 8.49 -6.68 -10.23
N CYS A 122 8.46 -7.47 -9.17
CA CYS A 122 9.65 -8.06 -8.61
C CYS A 122 9.91 -9.34 -9.41
N ASP A 123 11.03 -9.38 -10.07
CA ASP A 123 11.54 -10.59 -10.72
C ASP A 123 12.01 -11.57 -9.66
#